data_4ace90d1020f65727108a134db3c1915
#
_entry.id   4ace90d1020f65727108a134db3c1915
#
_cell.length_a   1.000
_cell.length_b   1.000
_cell.length_c   1.000
_cell.angle_alpha   90.00
_cell.angle_beta   90.00
_cell.angle_gamma   90.00
#
_symmetry.space_group_name_H-M   'P 1'
#
loop_
_entity.id
_entity.type
_entity.pdbx_description
1 polymer ?
#
loop_
_entity_poly.entity_id
_entity_poly.type
_entity_poly.pdbx_seq_one_letter_code
_entity_poly.pdbx_strand_id
1 'polypeptide(L)'
;MLRWTALFRQWHTRARLPIKSSARHFPPLRDLIRFPLHTFASMAALKQGEFIGALDCGTTSVRFIVFDKHADILAQHQIEFPQYYPHPGWHEHDATEIQDHADRCIEGGTKALEEAGWAKESIKVIGITNQRETTVAWSRKTGKPLCKAIVWTDSRTKNTVAHYEHKLTSTGIEVSPGVWKKGEEGVAALREITGLPLSTYFSAIKLRWMIDNHAEVTAAHEADDLQFGTVESWVAYNLLGGVKTNIHITEVTNASRTLLLNTTTLKWEPSLVAFFGLRESVLPRLVSTSEVYGNIAYGSLKGVPIGGLVGDQQAALIGNKCLQQGEAKCTYGTGAFLLFCTGGDIVESKHGLLSTVAYQAGPDAKPVYALEGSIAVAGSAIKWLRDSMNLIQNAADVNTLAAQEKDTGGLYFVTAFSGLLAPYWDSGAAGTLIGISQYTTPSHIARATLEASAFQTRAIIESMKRDSGVDLQTLKVDGGMTNGDLAMEILADIGGFNVMRPEMRESTALGAALCAGAAIKAFGWDLSVPETLKDVNTKGSREFLPGTDEPDRAARWKNWQRAVERSRGWEEGVDTDA
;
A
#
# COMPACT_ATOMS: atom_id res chain seq x y z
N MET A 1 -36.40 -28.52 -25.83
CA MET A 1 -37.77 -28.93 -25.39
C MET A 1 -38.15 -28.14 -24.16
N LEU A 2 -39.10 -27.24 -24.38
CA LEU A 2 -40.29 -26.92 -23.60
C LEU A 2 -40.14 -26.37 -22.18
N ARG A 3 -40.43 -25.05 -22.17
CA ARG A 3 -41.33 -24.31 -21.24
C ARG A 3 -40.73 -23.89 -19.91
N TRP A 4 -40.54 -22.57 -19.85
CA TRP A 4 -41.21 -21.66 -18.87
C TRP A 4 -41.07 -20.21 -19.38
N THR A 5 -42.04 -19.79 -20.19
CA THR A 5 -42.45 -18.39 -20.43
C THR A 5 -43.81 -18.22 -19.78
N ALA A 6 -43.96 -17.19 -19.00
CA ALA A 6 -45.19 -16.42 -18.69
C ALA A 6 -45.30 -16.07 -17.21
N LEU A 7 -45.09 -14.78 -16.93
CA LEU A 7 -45.83 -14.04 -15.90
C LEU A 7 -45.35 -12.57 -15.91
N PHE A 8 -45.72 -11.87 -17.00
CA PHE A 8 -45.76 -10.42 -17.04
C PHE A 8 -47.05 -10.06 -17.78
N ARG A 9 -48.10 -9.65 -17.02
CA ARG A 9 -49.20 -8.74 -17.46
C ARG A 9 -50.29 -8.72 -16.38
N GLN A 10 -50.54 -7.53 -15.99
CA GLN A 10 -51.80 -6.96 -15.47
C GLN A 10 -51.58 -6.18 -14.18
N TRP A 11 -51.66 -4.88 -14.34
CA TRP A 11 -52.50 -3.98 -13.51
C TRP A 11 -52.44 -2.58 -14.12
N HIS A 12 -53.33 -2.35 -15.12
CA HIS A 12 -53.89 -1.05 -15.51
C HIS A 12 -55.39 -1.16 -15.39
N THR A 13 -56.02 -0.46 -14.45
CA THR A 13 -57.36 0.09 -14.60
C THR A 13 -57.68 1.12 -13.49
N ARG A 14 -57.79 2.35 -13.89
CA ARG A 14 -58.83 3.36 -13.69
C ARG A 14 -59.46 3.51 -12.28
N ALA A 15 -59.36 4.72 -11.72
CA ALA A 15 -60.50 5.39 -11.08
C ALA A 15 -60.45 6.90 -11.38
N ARG A 16 -61.41 7.36 -12.18
CA ARG A 16 -61.82 8.78 -12.32
C ARG A 16 -62.79 9.09 -11.19
N LEU A 17 -62.65 10.21 -10.50
CA LEU A 17 -63.68 10.85 -9.69
C LEU A 17 -63.84 12.30 -10.11
N PRO A 18 -65.06 12.89 -9.99
CA PRO A 18 -65.54 14.03 -10.78
C PRO A 18 -65.23 15.39 -10.13
N ILE A 19 -64.98 16.36 -11.03
CA ILE A 19 -64.87 17.79 -10.72
C ILE A 19 -66.20 18.35 -10.35
N LYS A 20 -66.39 18.88 -9.14
CA LYS A 20 -67.46 19.80 -8.79
C LYS A 20 -66.93 21.22 -8.75
N SER A 21 -67.42 22.04 -9.67
CA SER A 21 -67.26 23.49 -9.70
C SER A 21 -68.06 24.15 -8.54
N SER A 22 -67.40 24.97 -7.75
CA SER A 22 -68.04 26.00 -6.97
C SER A 22 -67.22 27.29 -7.07
N ALA A 23 -67.79 28.23 -7.79
CA ALA A 23 -67.34 29.61 -7.85
C ALA A 23 -67.43 30.26 -6.47
N ARG A 24 -66.39 30.81 -5.96
CA ARG A 24 -66.37 31.78 -4.87
C ARG A 24 -65.47 32.97 -5.23
N HIS A 25 -66.06 34.14 -5.02
CA HIS A 25 -65.61 35.51 -5.23
C HIS A 25 -64.13 35.74 -4.78
N PHE A 26 -63.42 36.46 -5.66
CA PHE A 26 -62.13 37.10 -5.33
C PHE A 26 -62.38 38.51 -4.78
N PRO A 27 -61.83 38.89 -3.63
CA PRO A 27 -61.66 40.29 -3.26
C PRO A 27 -60.38 40.88 -3.89
N PRO A 28 -60.27 42.21 -4.04
CA PRO A 28 -59.25 42.85 -4.86
C PRO A 28 -57.86 42.86 -4.20
N LEU A 29 -56.84 42.65 -5.04
CA LEU A 29 -55.44 42.83 -4.73
C LEU A 29 -55.13 44.26 -4.28
N ARG A 30 -54.78 44.43 -3.04
CA ARG A 30 -53.93 45.51 -2.52
C ARG A 30 -53.48 45.13 -1.12
N ASP A 31 -52.38 44.34 -1.04
CA ASP A 31 -51.44 44.45 0.07
C ASP A 31 -50.09 43.85 -0.38
N LEU A 32 -49.13 44.69 -0.33
CA LEU A 32 -47.73 44.43 -0.65
C LEU A 32 -47.21 43.23 0.13
N ILE A 33 -46.93 42.14 -0.56
CA ILE A 33 -46.11 41.07 -0.01
C ILE A 33 -44.71 41.65 0.12
N ARG A 34 -44.34 42.08 1.33
CA ARG A 34 -42.94 42.23 1.74
C ARG A 34 -42.34 40.83 1.76
N PHE A 35 -41.57 40.47 0.72
CA PHE A 35 -40.62 39.39 0.83
C PHE A 35 -39.63 39.78 1.94
N PRO A 36 -39.43 38.92 2.94
CA PRO A 36 -38.30 39.13 3.81
C PRO A 36 -37.05 39.05 2.93
N LEU A 37 -36.29 40.13 2.88
CA LEU A 37 -34.90 40.10 2.43
C LEU A 37 -34.26 38.99 3.25
N HIS A 38 -34.02 37.82 2.61
CA HIS A 38 -33.07 36.87 3.15
C HIS A 38 -31.79 37.65 3.32
N THR A 39 -31.51 37.99 4.53
CA THR A 39 -30.18 38.41 4.98
C THR A 39 -29.20 37.45 4.32
N PHE A 40 -28.38 37.96 3.40
CA PHE A 40 -27.12 37.29 3.04
C PHE A 40 -26.43 37.08 4.36
N ALA A 41 -26.41 35.83 4.82
CA ALA A 41 -25.55 35.43 5.91
C ALA A 41 -24.17 35.88 5.47
N SER A 42 -23.59 36.81 6.17
CA SER A 42 -22.18 37.18 6.03
C SER A 42 -21.43 35.87 6.07
N MET A 43 -20.87 35.41 4.93
CA MET A 43 -19.94 34.29 4.95
C MET A 43 -18.82 34.71 5.89
N ALA A 44 -18.79 34.10 7.06
CA ALA A 44 -17.70 34.31 8.00
C ALA A 44 -16.39 34.06 7.25
N ALA A 45 -15.44 34.96 7.33
CA ALA A 45 -14.15 34.80 6.69
C ALA A 45 -13.52 33.49 7.20
N LEU A 46 -13.07 32.63 6.27
CA LEU A 46 -12.42 31.37 6.61
C LEU A 46 -11.16 31.64 7.45
N LYS A 47 -10.93 30.82 8.46
CA LYS A 47 -9.75 30.90 9.32
C LYS A 47 -8.50 30.52 8.51
N GLN A 48 -7.40 31.18 8.83
CA GLN A 48 -6.08 30.81 8.32
C GLN A 48 -5.37 29.90 9.33
N GLY A 49 -4.62 28.93 8.81
CA GLY A 49 -3.83 28.00 9.58
C GLY A 49 -2.54 27.63 8.85
N GLU A 50 -1.85 26.67 9.40
CA GLU A 50 -0.70 26.02 8.77
C GLU A 50 -0.95 24.52 8.80
N PHE A 51 -1.18 23.90 7.63
CA PHE A 51 -1.56 22.50 7.49
C PHE A 51 -0.76 21.83 6.38
N ILE A 52 -0.71 20.52 6.43
CA ILE A 52 -0.03 19.68 5.45
C ILE A 52 -1.05 18.72 4.82
N GLY A 53 -1.09 18.68 3.50
CA GLY A 53 -1.87 17.72 2.76
C GLY A 53 -1.09 16.43 2.49
N ALA A 54 -1.78 15.31 2.43
CA ALA A 54 -1.24 14.04 1.97
C ALA A 54 -2.18 13.40 0.97
N LEU A 55 -1.66 13.04 -0.20
CA LEU A 55 -2.34 12.28 -1.23
C LEU A 55 -1.85 10.83 -1.17
N ASP A 56 -2.74 9.90 -0.82
CA ASP A 56 -2.46 8.47 -0.72
C ASP A 56 -3.11 7.74 -1.90
N CYS A 57 -2.29 7.32 -2.86
CA CYS A 57 -2.68 6.59 -4.06
C CYS A 57 -2.53 5.07 -3.82
N GLY A 58 -3.46 4.49 -3.06
CA GLY A 58 -3.46 3.07 -2.71
C GLY A 58 -3.89 2.14 -3.85
N THR A 59 -3.97 0.84 -3.58
CA THR A 59 -4.35 -0.17 -4.59
C THR A 59 -5.83 -0.09 -4.97
N THR A 60 -6.72 0.23 -4.03
CA THR A 60 -8.17 0.20 -4.26
C THR A 60 -8.83 1.57 -4.22
N SER A 61 -8.13 2.58 -3.73
CA SER A 61 -8.67 3.92 -3.57
C SER A 61 -7.57 4.96 -3.57
N VAL A 62 -7.94 6.19 -3.91
CA VAL A 62 -7.15 7.39 -3.67
C VAL A 62 -7.81 8.17 -2.56
N ARG A 63 -7.01 8.78 -1.68
CA ARG A 63 -7.51 9.68 -0.64
C ARG A 63 -6.63 10.91 -0.48
N PHE A 64 -7.23 12.02 -0.10
CA PHE A 64 -6.52 13.22 0.29
C PHE A 64 -6.90 13.59 1.71
N ILE A 65 -5.89 13.76 2.57
CA ILE A 65 -6.05 14.04 4.01
C ILE A 65 -5.27 15.30 4.36
N VAL A 66 -5.86 16.16 5.18
CA VAL A 66 -5.22 17.38 5.68
C VAL A 66 -4.97 17.23 7.18
N PHE A 67 -3.71 17.39 7.56
CA PHE A 67 -3.22 17.26 8.94
C PHE A 67 -2.76 18.59 9.53
N ASP A 68 -2.97 18.75 10.84
CA ASP A 68 -2.31 19.77 11.63
C ASP A 68 -0.95 19.28 12.18
N LYS A 69 -0.29 20.13 13.00
CA LYS A 69 1.00 19.83 13.62
C LYS A 69 1.02 18.62 14.56
N HIS A 70 -0.14 18.17 15.05
CA HIS A 70 -0.27 17.01 15.93
C HIS A 70 -0.72 15.74 15.20
N ALA A 71 -0.90 15.84 13.88
CA ALA A 71 -1.51 14.82 13.01
C ALA A 71 -3.01 14.62 13.30
N ASP A 72 -3.71 15.61 13.87
CA ASP A 72 -5.16 15.60 13.90
C ASP A 72 -5.68 15.80 12.46
N ILE A 73 -6.64 14.96 12.04
CA ILE A 73 -7.25 15.06 10.71
C ILE A 73 -8.28 16.19 10.72
N LEU A 74 -8.07 17.20 9.89
CA LEU A 74 -8.95 18.36 9.76
C LEU A 74 -9.97 18.19 8.63
N ALA A 75 -9.57 17.52 7.55
CA ALA A 75 -10.40 17.22 6.41
C ALA A 75 -9.87 15.99 5.67
N GLN A 76 -10.77 15.26 5.02
CA GLN A 76 -10.38 14.15 4.16
C GLN A 76 -11.42 13.91 3.07
N HIS A 77 -10.97 13.34 1.96
CA HIS A 77 -11.83 12.84 0.89
C HIS A 77 -11.20 11.59 0.28
N GLN A 78 -12.03 10.56 0.02
CA GLN A 78 -11.57 9.30 -0.54
C GLN A 78 -12.49 8.87 -1.68
N ILE A 79 -11.90 8.29 -2.72
CA ILE A 79 -12.62 7.71 -3.87
C ILE A 79 -12.02 6.34 -4.14
N GLU A 80 -12.87 5.31 -4.21
CA GLU A 80 -12.52 3.98 -4.70
C GLU A 80 -12.56 3.99 -6.23
N PHE A 81 -11.69 3.19 -6.86
CA PHE A 81 -11.64 3.09 -8.32
C PHE A 81 -11.72 1.65 -8.82
N PRO A 82 -12.16 1.43 -10.07
CA PRO A 82 -12.34 0.10 -10.64
C PRO A 82 -11.05 -0.71 -10.65
N GLN A 83 -11.17 -2.00 -10.37
CA GLN A 83 -10.10 -2.98 -10.48
C GLN A 83 -10.36 -3.83 -11.73
N TYR A 84 -9.36 -3.98 -12.60
CA TYR A 84 -9.50 -4.72 -13.85
C TYR A 84 -8.76 -6.05 -13.80
N TYR A 85 -9.48 -7.14 -14.05
CA TYR A 85 -8.95 -8.51 -14.06
C TYR A 85 -9.28 -9.18 -15.40
N PRO A 86 -8.62 -8.78 -16.52
CA PRO A 86 -9.01 -9.27 -17.87
C PRO A 86 -8.74 -10.76 -18.09
N HIS A 87 -7.79 -11.35 -17.36
CA HIS A 87 -7.44 -12.77 -17.41
C HIS A 87 -7.07 -13.28 -16.02
N PRO A 88 -7.07 -14.61 -15.78
CA PRO A 88 -6.58 -15.18 -14.53
C PRO A 88 -5.14 -14.72 -14.21
N GLY A 89 -4.92 -14.21 -13.02
CA GLY A 89 -3.63 -13.68 -12.57
C GLY A 89 -3.26 -12.29 -13.10
N TRP A 90 -4.09 -11.69 -13.97
CA TRP A 90 -3.89 -10.31 -14.42
C TRP A 90 -4.60 -9.32 -13.53
N HIS A 91 -3.92 -8.22 -13.23
CA HIS A 91 -4.50 -7.12 -12.46
C HIS A 91 -4.00 -5.79 -13.01
N GLU A 92 -4.93 -4.95 -13.46
CA GLU A 92 -4.64 -3.70 -14.16
C GLU A 92 -5.36 -2.51 -13.53
N HIS A 93 -4.73 -1.35 -13.63
CA HIS A 93 -5.37 -0.05 -13.38
C HIS A 93 -5.30 0.83 -14.62
N ASP A 94 -6.27 1.74 -14.75
CA ASP A 94 -6.18 2.83 -15.73
C ASP A 94 -5.42 4.00 -15.10
N ALA A 95 -4.26 4.35 -15.66
CA ALA A 95 -3.45 5.45 -15.14
C ALA A 95 -4.16 6.81 -15.23
N THR A 96 -5.07 6.97 -16.20
CA THR A 96 -5.89 8.19 -16.33
C THR A 96 -6.93 8.28 -15.22
N GLU A 97 -7.54 7.14 -14.84
CA GLU A 97 -8.47 7.08 -13.70
C GLU A 97 -7.74 7.38 -12.39
N ILE A 98 -6.52 6.87 -12.19
CA ILE A 98 -5.71 7.19 -11.00
C ILE A 98 -5.52 8.71 -10.90
N GLN A 99 -5.15 9.38 -12.02
CA GLN A 99 -4.96 10.84 -12.03
C GLN A 99 -6.27 11.60 -11.79
N ASP A 100 -7.38 11.21 -12.45
CA ASP A 100 -8.70 11.84 -12.23
C ASP A 100 -9.13 11.73 -10.76
N HIS A 101 -8.93 10.56 -10.15
CA HIS A 101 -9.26 10.36 -8.74
C HIS A 101 -8.34 11.15 -7.81
N ALA A 102 -7.05 11.29 -8.14
CA ALA A 102 -6.12 12.16 -7.40
C ALA A 102 -6.59 13.62 -7.42
N ASP A 103 -6.92 14.15 -8.59
CA ASP A 103 -7.43 15.51 -8.76
C ASP A 103 -8.74 15.71 -7.97
N ARG A 104 -9.69 14.80 -8.11
CA ARG A 104 -10.98 14.86 -7.40
C ARG A 104 -10.83 14.70 -5.89
N CYS A 105 -9.88 13.90 -5.42
CA CYS A 105 -9.60 13.78 -3.98
C CYS A 105 -9.01 15.08 -3.42
N ILE A 106 -8.10 15.73 -4.14
CA ILE A 106 -7.56 17.04 -3.76
C ILE A 106 -8.70 18.09 -3.69
N GLU A 107 -9.53 18.18 -4.73
CA GLU A 107 -10.67 19.10 -4.76
C GLU A 107 -11.68 18.81 -3.63
N GLY A 108 -12.03 17.53 -3.41
CA GLY A 108 -12.94 17.12 -2.34
C GLY A 108 -12.40 17.39 -0.94
N GLY A 109 -11.12 17.13 -0.72
CA GLY A 109 -10.48 17.37 0.59
C GLY A 109 -10.29 18.86 0.89
N THR A 110 -9.96 19.68 -0.12
CA THR A 110 -9.91 21.14 0.04
C THR A 110 -11.28 21.73 0.34
N LYS A 111 -12.32 21.25 -0.35
CA LYS A 111 -13.70 21.64 -0.07
C LYS A 111 -14.13 21.26 1.35
N ALA A 112 -13.82 20.04 1.78
CA ALA A 112 -14.10 19.60 3.16
C ALA A 112 -13.38 20.46 4.20
N LEU A 113 -12.17 20.92 3.92
CA LEU A 113 -11.42 21.84 4.78
C LEU A 113 -12.12 23.21 4.89
N GLU A 114 -12.60 23.75 3.76
CA GLU A 114 -13.36 25.01 3.73
C GLU A 114 -14.71 24.87 4.47
N GLU A 115 -15.40 23.74 4.34
CA GLU A 115 -16.62 23.41 5.08
C GLU A 115 -16.35 23.31 6.60
N ALA A 116 -15.13 22.90 7.00
CA ALA A 116 -14.68 22.93 8.39
C ALA A 116 -14.26 24.34 8.89
N GLY A 117 -14.38 25.36 8.04
CA GLY A 117 -14.13 26.77 8.39
C GLY A 117 -12.69 27.23 8.19
N TRP A 118 -11.85 26.47 7.49
CA TRP A 118 -10.45 26.81 7.21
C TRP A 118 -10.23 27.12 5.74
N ALA A 119 -9.43 28.13 5.45
CA ALA A 119 -9.08 28.47 4.06
C ALA A 119 -8.10 27.42 3.49
N LYS A 120 -8.27 27.06 2.21
CA LYS A 120 -7.39 26.11 1.52
C LYS A 120 -5.94 26.58 1.42
N GLU A 121 -5.70 27.88 1.44
CA GLU A 121 -4.37 28.52 1.50
C GLU A 121 -3.61 28.19 2.80
N SER A 122 -4.31 27.59 3.77
CA SER A 122 -3.70 27.03 4.98
C SER A 122 -2.86 25.78 4.69
N ILE A 123 -3.10 25.09 3.58
CA ILE A 123 -2.27 23.96 3.14
C ILE A 123 -0.99 24.51 2.52
N LYS A 124 0.15 24.27 3.20
CA LYS A 124 1.45 24.85 2.83
C LYS A 124 2.28 23.98 1.92
N VAL A 125 2.06 22.67 1.96
CA VAL A 125 2.77 21.67 1.18
C VAL A 125 1.93 20.41 1.12
N ILE A 126 2.11 19.58 0.08
CA ILE A 126 1.55 18.23 0.06
C ILE A 126 2.64 17.18 -0.08
N GLY A 127 2.38 15.99 0.49
CA GLY A 127 3.12 14.75 0.21
C GLY A 127 2.26 13.79 -0.60
N ILE A 128 2.93 12.92 -1.36
CA ILE A 128 2.29 11.85 -2.14
C ILE A 128 2.87 10.52 -1.69
N THR A 129 1.99 9.58 -1.39
CA THR A 129 2.35 8.18 -1.19
C THR A 129 1.54 7.29 -2.13
N ASN A 130 2.05 6.10 -2.41
CA ASN A 130 1.47 5.25 -3.44
C ASN A 130 1.69 3.76 -3.18
N GLN A 131 0.80 2.93 -3.73
CA GLN A 131 1.09 1.52 -3.96
C GLN A 131 2.39 1.37 -4.75
N ARG A 132 3.33 0.56 -4.25
CA ARG A 132 4.65 0.41 -4.87
C ARG A 132 4.59 -0.55 -6.06
N GLU A 133 5.64 -0.61 -6.86
CA GLU A 133 5.90 -1.54 -7.98
C GLU A 133 4.87 -1.51 -9.12
N THR A 134 3.66 -0.97 -8.93
CA THR A 134 2.69 -0.79 -10.00
C THR A 134 3.29 0.08 -11.09
N THR A 135 3.33 -0.46 -12.31
CA THR A 135 4.13 0.06 -13.41
C THR A 135 3.27 0.81 -14.41
N VAL A 136 3.63 2.05 -14.68
CA VAL A 136 2.98 2.93 -15.67
C VAL A 136 3.95 3.23 -16.80
N ALA A 137 3.46 3.16 -18.05
CA ALA A 137 4.20 3.48 -19.27
C ALA A 137 3.43 4.54 -20.07
N TRP A 138 4.09 5.65 -20.42
CA TRP A 138 3.45 6.74 -21.17
C TRP A 138 4.39 7.37 -22.21
N SER A 139 3.81 8.09 -23.16
CA SER A 139 4.57 8.82 -24.19
C SER A 139 5.07 10.16 -23.63
N ARG A 140 6.36 10.41 -23.76
CA ARG A 140 7.00 11.71 -23.43
C ARG A 140 6.42 12.88 -24.22
N LYS A 141 6.11 12.64 -25.51
CA LYS A 141 5.61 13.67 -26.41
C LYS A 141 4.17 14.05 -26.13
N THR A 142 3.33 13.06 -25.81
CA THR A 142 1.90 13.29 -25.63
C THR A 142 1.45 13.35 -24.18
N GLY A 143 2.25 12.82 -23.24
CA GLY A 143 1.90 12.65 -21.85
C GLY A 143 0.76 11.66 -21.60
N LYS A 144 0.43 10.81 -22.57
CA LYS A 144 -0.68 9.84 -22.46
C LYS A 144 -0.16 8.45 -22.14
N PRO A 145 -0.85 7.71 -21.26
CA PRO A 145 -0.54 6.30 -21.07
C PRO A 145 -0.61 5.52 -22.39
N LEU A 146 0.31 4.59 -22.59
CA LEU A 146 0.38 3.74 -23.79
C LEU A 146 -0.35 2.42 -23.59
N CYS A 147 -0.56 2.00 -22.35
CA CYS A 147 -1.34 0.83 -21.97
C CYS A 147 -1.85 1.02 -20.53
N LYS A 148 -2.66 0.07 -20.04
CA LYS A 148 -3.04 0.04 -18.62
C LYS A 148 -1.82 -0.25 -17.75
N ALA A 149 -1.81 0.31 -16.54
CA ALA A 149 -0.79 0.03 -15.55
C ALA A 149 -0.89 -1.43 -15.07
N ILE A 150 0.24 -2.11 -14.95
CA ILE A 150 0.31 -3.46 -14.38
C ILE A 150 0.52 -3.34 -12.87
N VAL A 151 -0.47 -3.82 -12.11
CA VAL A 151 -0.50 -3.71 -10.65
C VAL A 151 0.53 -4.64 -10.00
N TRP A 152 1.00 -4.31 -8.81
CA TRP A 152 2.02 -5.07 -8.07
C TRP A 152 1.62 -6.54 -7.77
N THR A 153 0.31 -6.84 -7.69
CA THR A 153 -0.22 -8.20 -7.48
C THR A 153 -0.33 -9.04 -8.75
N ASP A 154 -0.06 -8.43 -9.92
CA ASP A 154 -0.18 -9.09 -11.22
C ASP A 154 0.87 -10.19 -11.40
N SER A 155 0.47 -11.34 -11.91
CA SER A 155 1.34 -12.49 -12.12
C SER A 155 1.56 -12.87 -13.58
N ARG A 156 1.08 -12.03 -14.55
CA ARG A 156 1.22 -12.30 -15.99
C ARG A 156 2.67 -12.46 -16.46
N THR A 157 3.60 -11.85 -15.73
CA THR A 157 5.02 -11.78 -16.09
C THR A 157 5.82 -13.03 -15.70
N LYS A 158 5.18 -14.14 -15.28
CA LYS A 158 5.86 -15.39 -14.88
C LYS A 158 6.86 -15.90 -15.92
N ASN A 159 6.47 -15.90 -17.21
CA ASN A 159 7.35 -16.34 -18.28
C ASN A 159 8.52 -15.38 -18.51
N THR A 160 8.32 -14.07 -18.30
CA THR A 160 9.38 -13.07 -18.35
C THR A 160 10.38 -13.30 -17.20
N VAL A 161 9.89 -13.59 -15.99
CA VAL A 161 10.75 -13.97 -14.86
C VAL A 161 11.59 -15.20 -15.22
N ALA A 162 10.97 -16.29 -15.67
CA ALA A 162 11.66 -17.52 -16.04
C ALA A 162 12.72 -17.29 -17.13
N HIS A 163 12.43 -16.44 -18.13
CA HIS A 163 13.40 -16.03 -19.15
C HIS A 163 14.64 -15.34 -18.52
N TYR A 164 14.43 -14.39 -17.61
CA TYR A 164 15.54 -13.65 -16.96
C TYR A 164 16.27 -14.49 -15.92
N GLU A 165 15.63 -15.43 -15.25
CA GLU A 165 16.27 -16.43 -14.42
C GLU A 165 17.21 -17.31 -15.25
N HIS A 166 16.73 -17.81 -16.41
CA HIS A 166 17.57 -18.57 -17.33
C HIS A 166 18.71 -17.72 -17.88
N LYS A 167 18.47 -16.46 -18.25
CA LYS A 167 19.52 -15.53 -18.69
C LYS A 167 20.56 -15.31 -17.60
N LEU A 168 20.14 -15.09 -16.34
CA LEU A 168 21.00 -14.88 -15.20
C LEU A 168 21.89 -16.10 -14.91
N THR A 169 21.32 -17.32 -15.08
CA THR A 169 22.05 -18.56 -14.84
C THR A 169 22.96 -18.96 -16.00
N SER A 170 22.57 -18.70 -17.26
CA SER A 170 23.33 -19.11 -18.47
C SER A 170 24.35 -18.05 -18.91
N THR A 171 23.90 -16.82 -19.13
CA THR A 171 24.73 -15.71 -19.63
C THR A 171 25.31 -14.89 -18.46
N GLY A 172 24.50 -14.68 -17.43
CA GLY A 172 24.88 -13.87 -16.26
C GLY A 172 24.53 -12.40 -16.40
N ILE A 173 25.03 -11.63 -15.45
CA ILE A 173 24.95 -10.18 -15.37
C ILE A 173 26.36 -9.58 -15.33
N GLU A 174 26.57 -8.51 -16.07
CA GLU A 174 27.81 -7.75 -16.01
C GLU A 174 27.78 -6.83 -14.79
N VAL A 175 28.63 -7.09 -13.78
CA VAL A 175 28.65 -6.31 -12.52
C VAL A 175 29.66 -5.16 -12.55
N SER A 176 30.60 -5.21 -13.48
CA SER A 176 31.52 -4.13 -13.84
C SER A 176 32.06 -4.41 -15.25
N PRO A 177 32.67 -3.43 -15.96
CA PRO A 177 33.14 -3.62 -17.32
C PRO A 177 33.96 -4.88 -17.51
N GLY A 178 33.46 -5.85 -18.28
CA GLY A 178 34.08 -7.13 -18.57
C GLY A 178 34.00 -8.19 -17.46
N VAL A 179 33.38 -7.90 -16.32
CA VAL A 179 33.21 -8.84 -15.20
C VAL A 179 31.77 -9.36 -15.16
N TRP A 180 31.60 -10.62 -15.48
CA TRP A 180 30.32 -11.30 -15.53
C TRP A 180 30.15 -12.29 -14.37
N LYS A 181 29.00 -12.24 -13.70
CA LYS A 181 28.58 -13.23 -12.70
C LYS A 181 27.37 -13.99 -13.22
N LYS A 182 27.37 -15.32 -13.09
CA LYS A 182 26.29 -16.21 -13.57
C LYS A 182 25.98 -17.32 -12.57
N GLY A 183 24.87 -18.03 -12.77
CA GLY A 183 24.44 -19.08 -11.84
C GLY A 183 24.13 -18.48 -10.47
N GLU A 184 24.51 -19.15 -9.41
CA GLU A 184 24.33 -18.70 -8.03
C GLU A 184 25.01 -17.34 -7.75
N GLU A 185 26.20 -17.11 -8.30
CA GLU A 185 26.89 -15.83 -8.17
C GLU A 185 26.15 -14.69 -8.87
N GLY A 186 25.49 -14.96 -10.01
CA GLY A 186 24.64 -13.99 -10.70
C GLY A 186 23.41 -13.62 -9.88
N VAL A 187 22.75 -14.60 -9.27
CA VAL A 187 21.61 -14.38 -8.38
C VAL A 187 22.03 -13.59 -7.14
N ALA A 188 23.17 -13.94 -6.54
CA ALA A 188 23.72 -13.22 -5.40
C ALA A 188 24.05 -11.77 -5.77
N ALA A 189 24.69 -11.53 -6.94
CA ALA A 189 25.01 -10.19 -7.40
C ALA A 189 23.77 -9.31 -7.62
N LEU A 190 22.70 -9.85 -8.21
CA LEU A 190 21.44 -9.12 -8.35
C LEU A 190 20.90 -8.68 -6.99
N ARG A 191 20.91 -9.58 -6.01
CA ARG A 191 20.47 -9.28 -4.64
C ARG A 191 21.38 -8.27 -3.93
N GLU A 192 22.68 -8.39 -4.08
CA GLU A 192 23.65 -7.46 -3.52
C GLU A 192 23.44 -6.03 -4.06
N ILE A 193 23.18 -5.89 -5.37
CA ILE A 193 22.95 -4.60 -6.01
C ILE A 193 21.60 -4.00 -5.60
N THR A 194 20.53 -4.81 -5.61
CA THR A 194 19.14 -4.30 -5.53
C THR A 194 18.45 -4.55 -4.19
N GLY A 195 18.93 -5.50 -3.38
CA GLY A 195 18.24 -6.01 -2.20
C GLY A 195 17.09 -6.97 -2.52
N LEU A 196 16.86 -7.33 -3.79
CA LEU A 196 15.65 -7.99 -4.28
C LEU A 196 15.97 -9.27 -5.09
N PRO A 197 15.11 -10.32 -5.03
CA PRO A 197 15.16 -11.45 -5.97
C PRO A 197 14.45 -11.10 -7.30
N LEU A 198 14.69 -11.89 -8.35
CA LEU A 198 13.80 -11.87 -9.52
C LEU A 198 12.39 -12.31 -9.12
N SER A 199 11.38 -11.55 -9.51
CA SER A 199 9.98 -11.84 -9.19
C SER A 199 9.04 -11.05 -10.11
N THR A 200 7.82 -11.56 -10.31
CA THR A 200 6.72 -10.83 -10.96
C THR A 200 6.35 -9.54 -10.23
N TYR A 201 6.77 -9.41 -8.97
CA TYR A 201 6.42 -8.31 -8.09
C TYR A 201 7.02 -6.98 -8.54
N PHE A 202 8.28 -6.94 -8.97
CA PHE A 202 9.06 -5.72 -9.19
C PHE A 202 8.87 -5.10 -10.58
N SER A 203 9.07 -3.77 -10.69
CA SER A 203 8.64 -2.98 -11.85
C SER A 203 9.37 -3.29 -13.15
N ALA A 204 10.70 -3.60 -13.13
CA ALA A 204 11.46 -3.84 -14.36
C ALA A 204 10.91 -5.01 -15.18
N ILE A 205 10.46 -6.07 -14.53
CA ILE A 205 9.86 -7.23 -15.17
C ILE A 205 8.54 -6.85 -15.87
N LYS A 206 7.72 -6.01 -15.22
CA LYS A 206 6.46 -5.52 -15.81
C LYS A 206 6.72 -4.59 -16.99
N LEU A 207 7.67 -3.66 -16.85
CA LEU A 207 8.08 -2.77 -17.94
C LEU A 207 8.60 -3.55 -19.14
N ARG A 208 9.45 -4.56 -18.90
CA ARG A 208 9.96 -5.41 -19.98
C ARG A 208 8.83 -6.16 -20.69
N TRP A 209 7.90 -6.74 -19.92
CA TRP A 209 6.73 -7.40 -20.47
C TRP A 209 5.87 -6.42 -21.31
N MET A 210 5.65 -5.19 -20.84
CA MET A 210 4.92 -4.16 -21.60
C MET A 210 5.61 -3.87 -22.94
N ILE A 211 6.94 -3.71 -22.95
CA ILE A 211 7.70 -3.46 -24.18
C ILE A 211 7.58 -4.64 -25.15
N ASP A 212 7.56 -5.88 -24.65
CA ASP A 212 7.49 -7.08 -25.50
C ASP A 212 6.09 -7.38 -26.03
N ASN A 213 5.02 -6.90 -25.35
CA ASN A 213 3.66 -7.36 -25.63
C ASN A 213 2.69 -6.24 -26.08
N HIS A 214 3.06 -4.96 -25.97
CA HIS A 214 2.25 -3.84 -26.43
C HIS A 214 2.96 -3.08 -27.56
N ALA A 215 2.43 -3.15 -28.78
CA ALA A 215 3.03 -2.52 -29.96
C ALA A 215 3.29 -0.99 -29.79
N GLU A 216 2.40 -0.29 -29.10
CA GLU A 216 2.54 1.15 -28.83
C GLU A 216 3.70 1.43 -27.86
N VAL A 217 3.92 0.57 -26.85
CA VAL A 217 5.04 0.68 -25.91
C VAL A 217 6.35 0.33 -26.60
N THR A 218 6.37 -0.73 -27.44
CA THR A 218 7.54 -1.10 -28.26
C THR A 218 7.96 0.07 -29.15
N ALA A 219 7.01 0.62 -29.92
CA ALA A 219 7.28 1.75 -30.83
C ALA A 219 7.77 3.01 -30.09
N ALA A 220 7.19 3.32 -28.92
CA ALA A 220 7.65 4.44 -28.09
C ALA A 220 9.05 4.20 -27.54
N HIS A 221 9.37 2.97 -27.12
CA HIS A 221 10.72 2.57 -26.67
C HIS A 221 11.75 2.72 -27.79
N GLU A 222 11.44 2.25 -28.99
CA GLU A 222 12.32 2.37 -30.17
C GLU A 222 12.53 3.83 -30.61
N ALA A 223 11.47 4.66 -30.52
CA ALA A 223 11.48 6.07 -30.91
C ALA A 223 12.03 7.00 -29.83
N ASP A 224 12.53 6.50 -28.69
CA ASP A 224 12.95 7.28 -27.52
C ASP A 224 11.86 8.22 -26.97
N ASP A 225 10.60 7.76 -27.05
CA ASP A 225 9.41 8.48 -26.61
C ASP A 225 8.80 7.88 -25.33
N LEU A 226 9.26 6.70 -24.90
CA LEU A 226 8.76 6.03 -23.71
C LEU A 226 9.26 6.71 -22.45
N GLN A 227 8.35 6.96 -21.51
CA GLN A 227 8.62 7.24 -20.09
C GLN A 227 8.00 6.14 -19.24
N PHE A 228 8.69 5.81 -18.17
CA PHE A 228 8.32 4.80 -17.19
C PHE A 228 8.30 5.41 -15.78
N GLY A 229 7.42 4.93 -14.94
CA GLY A 229 7.41 5.23 -13.51
C GLY A 229 6.47 4.33 -12.73
N THR A 230 6.54 4.46 -11.42
CA THR A 230 5.54 3.97 -10.49
C THR A 230 4.40 4.98 -10.35
N VAL A 231 3.41 4.70 -9.53
CA VAL A 231 2.20 5.56 -9.46
C VAL A 231 2.55 6.98 -9.02
N GLU A 232 3.49 7.16 -8.07
CA GLU A 232 3.89 8.51 -7.65
C GLU A 232 4.56 9.30 -8.77
N SER A 233 5.38 8.64 -9.60
CA SER A 233 6.02 9.29 -10.74
C SER A 233 4.97 9.82 -11.73
N TRP A 234 3.95 9.01 -12.01
CA TRP A 234 2.85 9.37 -12.89
C TRP A 234 2.01 10.54 -12.32
N VAL A 235 1.63 10.45 -11.04
CA VAL A 235 0.81 11.47 -10.38
C VAL A 235 1.60 12.78 -10.22
N ALA A 236 2.85 12.71 -9.75
CA ALA A 236 3.71 13.88 -9.63
C ALA A 236 3.97 14.54 -10.99
N TYR A 237 4.26 13.75 -12.05
CA TYR A 237 4.43 14.26 -13.41
C TYR A 237 3.23 15.11 -13.85
N ASN A 238 2.00 14.60 -13.66
CA ASN A 238 0.79 15.32 -14.07
C ASN A 238 0.53 16.55 -13.20
N LEU A 239 0.60 16.43 -11.87
CA LEU A 239 0.38 17.57 -10.96
C LEU A 239 1.41 18.68 -11.16
N LEU A 240 2.65 18.35 -11.53
CA LEU A 240 3.72 19.31 -11.81
C LEU A 240 3.63 19.92 -13.23
N GLY A 241 2.62 19.58 -14.04
CA GLY A 241 2.33 20.22 -15.33
C GLY A 241 2.50 19.33 -16.56
N GLY A 242 2.80 18.03 -16.38
CA GLY A 242 2.85 17.04 -17.45
C GLY A 242 3.84 17.39 -18.56
N VAL A 243 3.40 17.25 -19.81
CA VAL A 243 4.22 17.55 -21.01
C VAL A 243 4.84 18.95 -21.00
N LYS A 244 4.16 19.94 -20.40
CA LYS A 244 4.63 21.34 -20.40
C LYS A 244 5.91 21.54 -19.61
N THR A 245 6.08 20.82 -18.51
CA THR A 245 7.24 20.93 -17.64
C THR A 245 8.21 19.77 -17.84
N ASN A 246 7.68 18.63 -18.24
CA ASN A 246 8.37 17.34 -18.37
C ASN A 246 9.21 16.98 -17.13
N ILE A 247 8.68 17.27 -15.92
CA ILE A 247 9.31 16.90 -14.67
C ILE A 247 9.03 15.42 -14.43
N HIS A 248 9.95 14.57 -14.86
CA HIS A 248 9.88 13.11 -14.76
C HIS A 248 10.83 12.65 -13.65
N ILE A 249 10.26 12.34 -12.49
CA ILE A 249 10.99 12.01 -11.27
C ILE A 249 10.42 10.76 -10.60
N THR A 250 11.23 10.06 -9.83
CA THR A 250 10.85 9.06 -8.84
C THR A 250 11.75 9.18 -7.63
N GLU A 251 11.25 8.85 -6.45
CA GLU A 251 12.06 8.92 -5.25
C GLU A 251 12.66 7.55 -4.87
N VAL A 252 13.66 7.58 -4.00
CA VAL A 252 14.51 6.42 -3.72
C VAL A 252 13.77 5.21 -3.13
N THR A 253 12.64 5.38 -2.41
CA THR A 253 11.90 4.24 -1.85
C THR A 253 11.14 3.49 -2.94
N ASN A 254 10.49 4.18 -3.88
CA ASN A 254 9.88 3.59 -5.06
C ASN A 254 10.94 3.02 -6.02
N ALA A 255 12.02 3.76 -6.26
CA ALA A 255 13.11 3.31 -7.11
C ALA A 255 13.74 2.01 -6.61
N SER A 256 13.87 1.83 -5.29
CA SER A 256 14.41 0.60 -4.67
C SER A 256 13.52 -0.63 -4.90
N ARG A 257 12.29 -0.45 -5.44
CA ARG A 257 11.35 -1.53 -5.75
C ARG A 257 11.30 -1.88 -7.24
N THR A 258 12.19 -1.32 -8.03
CA THR A 258 12.16 -1.47 -9.49
C THR A 258 13.00 -2.61 -10.04
N LEU A 259 13.95 -3.20 -9.30
CA LEU A 259 15.06 -4.04 -9.77
C LEU A 259 16.07 -3.28 -10.65
N LEU A 260 16.10 -1.95 -10.62
CA LEU A 260 16.99 -1.13 -11.46
C LEU A 260 17.91 -0.22 -10.62
N LEU A 261 17.57 0.01 -9.34
CA LEU A 261 18.34 0.85 -8.45
C LEU A 261 19.48 0.06 -7.81
N ASN A 262 20.68 0.61 -7.83
CA ASN A 262 21.76 0.19 -6.94
C ASN A 262 21.52 0.84 -5.58
N THR A 263 21.19 0.03 -4.58
CA THR A 263 20.81 0.52 -3.23
C THR A 263 21.96 1.14 -2.47
N THR A 264 23.22 0.80 -2.82
CA THR A 264 24.41 1.39 -2.20
C THR A 264 24.71 2.79 -2.73
N THR A 265 24.61 2.97 -4.04
CA THR A 265 24.99 4.24 -4.70
C THR A 265 23.80 5.18 -4.87
N LEU A 266 22.56 4.70 -4.69
CA LEU A 266 21.30 5.36 -5.00
C LEU A 266 21.27 5.93 -6.44
N LYS A 267 21.76 5.14 -7.39
CA LYS A 267 21.74 5.45 -8.82
C LYS A 267 21.11 4.29 -9.58
N TRP A 268 20.55 4.60 -10.74
CA TRP A 268 20.18 3.56 -11.70
C TRP A 268 21.42 2.76 -12.05
N GLU A 269 21.33 1.43 -12.00
CA GLU A 269 22.44 0.53 -12.27
C GLU A 269 22.52 0.23 -13.78
N PRO A 270 23.55 0.71 -14.50
CA PRO A 270 23.62 0.54 -15.95
C PRO A 270 23.63 -0.94 -16.37
N SER A 271 24.24 -1.79 -15.57
CA SER A 271 24.28 -3.23 -15.83
C SER A 271 22.88 -3.87 -15.78
N LEU A 272 22.02 -3.42 -14.88
CA LEU A 272 20.64 -3.89 -14.78
C LEU A 272 19.77 -3.31 -15.91
N VAL A 273 19.96 -2.04 -16.26
CA VAL A 273 19.29 -1.42 -17.41
C VAL A 273 19.58 -2.21 -18.68
N ALA A 274 20.86 -2.53 -18.91
CA ALA A 274 21.29 -3.35 -20.05
C ALA A 274 20.80 -4.81 -19.94
N PHE A 275 20.80 -5.40 -18.74
CA PHE A 275 20.34 -6.76 -18.49
C PHE A 275 18.87 -6.93 -18.89
N PHE A 276 18.00 -5.98 -18.55
CA PHE A 276 16.58 -5.97 -18.94
C PHE A 276 16.34 -5.42 -20.35
N GLY A 277 17.38 -5.02 -21.10
CA GLY A 277 17.26 -4.48 -22.45
C GLY A 277 16.45 -3.17 -22.48
N LEU A 278 16.62 -2.33 -21.47
CA LEU A 278 16.00 -1.02 -21.36
C LEU A 278 16.94 0.07 -21.87
N ARG A 279 16.40 1.25 -22.16
CA ARG A 279 17.18 2.46 -22.40
C ARG A 279 17.19 3.31 -21.14
N GLU A 280 18.30 3.92 -20.81
CA GLU A 280 18.42 4.81 -19.65
C GLU A 280 17.45 6.01 -19.74
N SER A 281 17.17 6.48 -20.96
CA SER A 281 16.25 7.57 -21.23
C SER A 281 14.79 7.34 -20.83
N VAL A 282 14.37 6.08 -20.62
CA VAL A 282 13.01 5.77 -20.13
C VAL A 282 12.86 6.01 -18.63
N LEU A 283 13.97 6.10 -17.89
CA LEU A 283 13.98 6.15 -16.43
C LEU A 283 13.80 7.58 -15.92
N PRO A 284 13.04 7.77 -14.84
CA PRO A 284 12.90 9.06 -14.19
C PRO A 284 14.19 9.49 -13.49
N ARG A 285 14.35 10.80 -13.27
CA ARG A 285 15.41 11.33 -12.41
C ARG A 285 15.14 10.94 -10.96
N LEU A 286 16.15 10.40 -10.29
CA LEU A 286 16.07 10.04 -8.88
C LEU A 286 16.09 11.28 -7.99
N VAL A 287 15.24 11.28 -6.96
CA VAL A 287 15.14 12.33 -5.95
C VAL A 287 15.07 11.72 -4.54
N SER A 288 15.32 12.53 -3.52
CA SER A 288 15.16 12.12 -2.12
C SER A 288 13.67 12.00 -1.75
N THR A 289 13.36 11.39 -0.61
CA THR A 289 11.98 11.23 -0.11
C THR A 289 11.36 12.54 0.37
N SER A 290 12.20 13.51 0.78
CA SER A 290 11.78 14.77 1.38
C SER A 290 12.58 15.93 0.78
N GLU A 291 12.05 16.55 -0.26
CA GLU A 291 12.54 17.80 -0.87
C GLU A 291 11.42 18.46 -1.68
N VAL A 292 11.54 19.75 -2.00
CA VAL A 292 10.57 20.42 -2.84
C VAL A 292 10.83 20.11 -4.31
N TYR A 293 9.95 19.32 -4.94
CA TYR A 293 10.10 18.87 -6.32
C TYR A 293 9.56 19.88 -7.35
N GLY A 294 8.68 20.77 -6.93
CA GLY A 294 8.01 21.78 -7.72
C GLY A 294 6.64 22.12 -7.14
N ASN A 295 5.91 23.00 -7.84
CA ASN A 295 4.58 23.45 -7.42
C ASN A 295 3.49 22.82 -8.29
N ILE A 296 2.35 22.51 -7.68
CA ILE A 296 1.15 22.06 -8.40
C ILE A 296 0.76 23.08 -9.46
N ALA A 297 0.58 22.64 -10.71
CA ALA A 297 0.39 23.50 -11.86
C ALA A 297 -1.06 23.97 -12.08
N TYR A 298 -2.05 23.27 -11.48
CA TYR A 298 -3.48 23.51 -11.72
C TYR A 298 -4.34 23.12 -10.49
N GLY A 299 -5.67 23.30 -10.59
CA GLY A 299 -6.64 22.92 -9.56
C GLY A 299 -6.66 23.84 -8.34
N SER A 300 -7.35 23.42 -7.29
CA SER A 300 -7.57 24.20 -6.06
C SER A 300 -6.28 24.50 -5.28
N LEU A 301 -5.28 23.62 -5.39
CA LEU A 301 -3.97 23.76 -4.75
C LEU A 301 -2.87 24.26 -5.71
N LYS A 302 -3.25 24.91 -6.83
CA LYS A 302 -2.26 25.52 -7.74
C LYS A 302 -1.30 26.42 -6.99
N GLY A 303 0.00 26.19 -7.19
CA GLY A 303 1.09 26.94 -6.54
C GLY A 303 1.57 26.36 -5.21
N VAL A 304 0.83 25.40 -4.62
CA VAL A 304 1.27 24.67 -3.42
C VAL A 304 2.41 23.72 -3.81
N PRO A 305 3.53 23.67 -3.07
CA PRO A 305 4.63 22.77 -3.36
C PRO A 305 4.28 21.30 -3.06
N ILE A 306 4.86 20.38 -3.85
CA ILE A 306 4.96 18.96 -3.53
C ILE A 306 6.31 18.76 -2.85
N GLY A 307 6.30 18.34 -1.58
CA GLY A 307 7.50 18.26 -0.73
C GLY A 307 7.84 16.85 -0.24
N GLY A 308 7.00 15.86 -0.49
CA GLY A 308 7.21 14.47 -0.10
C GLY A 308 6.73 13.52 -1.17
N LEU A 309 7.57 12.55 -1.54
CA LEU A 309 7.21 11.38 -2.34
C LEU A 309 7.70 10.15 -1.61
N VAL A 310 6.87 9.10 -1.47
CA VAL A 310 7.26 7.92 -0.70
C VAL A 310 6.35 6.73 -1.01
N GLY A 311 6.92 5.53 -1.13
CA GLY A 311 6.13 4.29 -1.25
C GLY A 311 5.30 4.02 0.01
N ASP A 312 4.11 3.43 -0.13
CA ASP A 312 3.09 3.27 0.92
C ASP A 312 3.63 2.59 2.20
N GLN A 313 4.46 1.57 2.06
CA GLN A 313 4.96 0.83 3.21
C GLN A 313 6.07 1.59 3.94
N GLN A 314 6.91 2.32 3.22
CA GLN A 314 7.89 3.23 3.78
C GLN A 314 7.21 4.46 4.40
N ALA A 315 6.16 4.98 3.77
CA ALA A 315 5.33 6.02 4.35
C ALA A 315 4.74 5.59 5.70
N ALA A 316 4.18 4.37 5.76
CA ALA A 316 3.68 3.81 7.02
C ALA A 316 4.79 3.64 8.09
N LEU A 317 6.02 3.30 7.68
CA LEU A 317 7.19 3.26 8.58
C LEU A 317 7.46 4.65 9.19
N ILE A 318 7.51 5.68 8.33
CA ILE A 318 7.74 7.08 8.75
C ILE A 318 6.57 7.58 9.61
N GLY A 319 5.31 7.33 9.20
CA GLY A 319 4.11 7.74 9.92
C GLY A 319 3.97 7.09 11.30
N ASN A 320 4.47 5.87 11.46
CA ASN A 320 4.63 5.21 12.76
C ASN A 320 5.88 5.68 13.53
N LYS A 321 6.64 6.63 12.99
CA LYS A 321 7.90 7.13 13.58
C LYS A 321 8.90 6.00 13.88
N CYS A 322 9.03 5.04 12.96
CA CYS A 322 10.06 4.01 13.00
C CYS A 322 11.27 4.48 12.20
N LEU A 323 12.00 5.45 12.74
CA LEU A 323 13.07 6.17 12.06
C LEU A 323 14.47 5.75 12.50
N GLN A 324 14.56 4.96 13.57
CA GLN A 324 15.82 4.51 14.14
C GLN A 324 16.00 3.00 13.99
N GLN A 325 17.26 2.56 14.02
CA GLN A 325 17.61 1.15 13.98
C GLN A 325 16.90 0.38 15.11
N GLY A 326 16.32 -0.76 14.78
CA GLY A 326 15.60 -1.60 15.72
C GLY A 326 14.12 -1.30 15.86
N GLU A 327 13.62 -0.20 15.26
CA GLU A 327 12.19 0.11 15.22
C GLU A 327 11.51 -0.58 14.04
N ALA A 328 10.28 -1.05 14.27
CA ALA A 328 9.52 -1.76 13.23
C ALA A 328 8.04 -1.41 13.26
N LYS A 329 7.44 -1.51 12.08
CA LYS A 329 5.98 -1.44 11.92
C LYS A 329 5.45 -2.63 11.14
N CYS A 330 4.18 -2.98 11.37
CA CYS A 330 3.44 -3.91 10.53
C CYS A 330 2.06 -3.35 10.17
N THR A 331 1.81 -3.22 8.88
CA THR A 331 0.50 -2.81 8.35
C THR A 331 -0.31 -4.06 8.01
N TYR A 332 -1.43 -4.27 8.72
CA TYR A 332 -2.32 -5.42 8.54
C TYR A 332 -3.55 -5.02 7.69
N GLY A 333 -3.43 -5.23 6.39
CA GLY A 333 -4.49 -5.08 5.40
C GLY A 333 -5.03 -6.43 4.93
N THR A 334 -5.23 -6.61 3.63
CA THR A 334 -5.54 -7.91 2.97
C THR A 334 -4.44 -8.94 3.26
N GLY A 335 -3.19 -8.56 3.02
CA GLY A 335 -1.98 -9.18 3.55
C GLY A 335 -1.42 -8.36 4.71
N ALA A 336 -0.16 -8.61 5.09
CA ALA A 336 0.56 -7.75 6.01
C ALA A 336 1.98 -7.48 5.52
N PHE A 337 2.47 -6.27 5.80
CA PHE A 337 3.80 -5.82 5.41
C PHE A 337 4.53 -5.30 6.64
N LEU A 338 5.61 -6.00 6.99
CA LEU A 338 6.45 -5.67 8.11
C LEU A 338 7.76 -5.07 7.62
N LEU A 339 8.06 -3.85 8.07
CA LEU A 339 9.32 -3.18 7.83
C LEU A 339 10.06 -2.96 9.15
N PHE A 340 11.34 -3.31 9.14
CA PHE A 340 12.26 -3.15 10.27
C PHE A 340 13.40 -2.22 9.85
N CYS A 341 13.52 -1.08 10.52
CA CYS A 341 14.55 -0.09 10.24
C CYS A 341 15.94 -0.61 10.63
N THR A 342 16.87 -0.65 9.67
CA THR A 342 18.26 -1.05 9.90
C THR A 342 19.23 0.13 10.04
N GLY A 343 18.68 1.37 10.04
CA GLY A 343 19.48 2.58 10.10
C GLY A 343 20.26 2.84 8.81
N GLY A 344 21.50 3.25 8.91
CA GLY A 344 22.36 3.54 7.77
C GLY A 344 22.99 2.30 7.10
N ASP A 345 22.72 1.11 7.62
CA ASP A 345 23.36 -0.13 7.17
C ASP A 345 22.43 -0.92 6.24
N ILE A 346 22.94 -1.32 5.07
CA ILE A 346 22.28 -2.27 4.19
C ILE A 346 22.52 -3.66 4.76
N VAL A 347 21.46 -4.31 5.20
CA VAL A 347 21.49 -5.68 5.69
C VAL A 347 21.05 -6.61 4.57
N GLU A 348 21.97 -7.41 4.02
CA GLU A 348 21.63 -8.47 3.09
C GLU A 348 20.98 -9.63 3.85
N SER A 349 19.73 -9.93 3.49
CA SER A 349 19.00 -11.02 4.15
C SER A 349 19.43 -12.39 3.62
N LYS A 350 19.79 -13.28 4.55
CA LYS A 350 20.03 -14.71 4.29
C LYS A 350 18.81 -15.58 4.65
N HIS A 351 17.76 -14.96 5.19
CA HIS A 351 16.57 -15.65 5.69
C HIS A 351 15.30 -15.24 4.93
N GLY A 352 15.43 -14.89 3.64
CA GLY A 352 14.28 -14.68 2.75
C GLY A 352 13.59 -13.31 2.88
N LEU A 353 14.20 -12.33 3.54
CA LEU A 353 13.67 -10.97 3.58
C LEU A 353 14.15 -10.15 2.38
N LEU A 354 13.53 -9.00 2.16
CA LEU A 354 13.94 -8.01 1.17
C LEU A 354 14.70 -6.88 1.88
N SER A 355 15.77 -6.38 1.25
CA SER A 355 16.44 -5.15 1.68
C SER A 355 15.96 -4.00 0.80
N THR A 356 15.60 -2.87 1.40
CA THR A 356 15.01 -1.74 0.68
C THR A 356 15.43 -0.42 1.31
N VAL A 357 15.36 0.67 0.54
CA VAL A 357 15.51 2.01 1.10
C VAL A 357 14.28 2.35 1.92
N ALA A 358 14.46 2.74 3.18
CA ALA A 358 13.38 3.17 4.06
C ALA A 358 12.99 4.63 3.79
N TYR A 359 13.98 5.51 3.67
CA TYR A 359 13.82 6.92 3.27
C TYR A 359 15.17 7.61 3.09
N GLN A 360 15.13 8.78 2.46
CA GLN A 360 16.23 9.75 2.42
C GLN A 360 15.67 11.12 2.81
N ALA A 361 16.09 11.66 3.93
CA ALA A 361 15.51 12.84 4.57
C ALA A 361 15.81 14.18 3.84
N GLY A 362 16.43 14.13 2.69
CA GLY A 362 16.79 15.28 1.83
C GLY A 362 17.87 14.89 0.84
N PRO A 363 18.13 15.69 -0.19
CA PRO A 363 19.04 15.35 -1.28
C PRO A 363 20.49 15.07 -0.81
N ASP A 364 20.93 15.73 0.25
CA ASP A 364 22.27 15.57 0.82
C ASP A 364 22.28 14.64 2.06
N ALA A 365 21.11 14.13 2.48
CA ALA A 365 21.02 13.24 3.63
C ALA A 365 21.49 11.82 3.25
N LYS A 366 22.07 11.11 4.23
CA LYS A 366 22.35 9.69 4.07
C LYS A 366 21.04 8.91 4.02
N PRO A 367 20.96 7.85 3.19
CA PRO A 367 19.80 6.99 3.17
C PRO A 367 19.68 6.19 4.47
N VAL A 368 18.43 5.88 4.82
CA VAL A 368 18.08 4.91 5.86
C VAL A 368 17.51 3.69 5.17
N TYR A 369 17.82 2.49 5.66
CA TYR A 369 17.42 1.22 5.07
C TYR A 369 16.47 0.44 5.97
N ALA A 370 15.80 -0.53 5.40
CA ALA A 370 14.93 -1.44 6.12
C ALA A 370 14.99 -2.86 5.54
N LEU A 371 14.78 -3.85 6.41
CA LEU A 371 14.37 -5.19 6.01
C LEU A 371 12.84 -5.23 5.87
N GLU A 372 12.37 -5.91 4.83
CA GLU A 372 10.93 -6.09 4.60
C GLU A 372 10.57 -7.56 4.52
N GLY A 373 9.51 -7.94 5.24
CA GLY A 373 8.85 -9.22 5.12
C GLY A 373 7.36 -9.05 4.86
N SER A 374 6.79 -9.88 3.98
CA SER A 374 5.40 -9.80 3.58
C SER A 374 4.65 -11.08 3.91
N ILE A 375 3.41 -10.94 4.37
CA ILE A 375 2.43 -12.01 4.61
C ILE A 375 1.34 -11.85 3.55
N ALA A 376 1.15 -12.85 2.69
CA ALA A 376 0.18 -12.77 1.62
C ALA A 376 -1.27 -12.71 2.15
N VAL A 377 -1.55 -13.47 3.20
CA VAL A 377 -2.90 -13.70 3.71
C VAL A 377 -2.98 -13.34 5.20
N ALA A 378 -3.50 -12.17 5.49
CA ALA A 378 -3.83 -11.70 6.84
C ALA A 378 -5.35 -11.40 6.94
N GLY A 379 -5.77 -10.17 6.69
CA GLY A 379 -7.20 -9.81 6.68
C GLY A 379 -8.02 -10.56 5.63
N SER A 380 -7.42 -11.07 4.56
CA SER A 380 -8.09 -11.93 3.58
C SER A 380 -8.54 -13.27 4.18
N ALA A 381 -7.85 -13.81 5.19
CA ALA A 381 -8.34 -14.98 5.91
C ALA A 381 -9.63 -14.69 6.69
N ILE A 382 -9.75 -13.49 7.25
CA ILE A 382 -11.00 -13.05 7.92
C ILE A 382 -12.13 -12.89 6.91
N LYS A 383 -11.84 -12.34 5.71
CA LYS A 383 -12.81 -12.27 4.61
C LYS A 383 -13.25 -13.67 4.18
N TRP A 384 -12.32 -14.62 4.09
CA TRP A 384 -12.62 -16.01 3.77
C TRP A 384 -13.57 -16.66 4.81
N LEU A 385 -13.36 -16.42 6.13
CA LEU A 385 -14.30 -16.86 7.17
C LEU A 385 -15.70 -16.28 6.96
N ARG A 386 -15.80 -15.04 6.47
CA ARG A 386 -17.07 -14.36 6.20
C ARG A 386 -17.73 -14.86 4.92
N ASP A 387 -17.01 -14.76 3.80
CA ASP A 387 -17.58 -14.85 2.45
C ASP A 387 -17.69 -16.30 1.95
N SER A 388 -16.76 -17.17 2.34
CA SER A 388 -16.70 -18.55 1.89
C SER A 388 -17.20 -19.54 2.93
N MET A 389 -16.81 -19.34 4.21
CA MET A 389 -17.18 -20.24 5.28
C MET A 389 -18.48 -19.87 6.01
N ASN A 390 -18.94 -18.61 5.83
CA ASN A 390 -20.15 -18.08 6.49
C ASN A 390 -20.12 -18.24 8.03
N LEU A 391 -18.94 -18.16 8.65
CA LEU A 391 -18.79 -18.28 10.11
C LEU A 391 -19.01 -16.96 10.85
N ILE A 392 -18.87 -15.84 10.15
CA ILE A 392 -19.08 -14.47 10.65
C ILE A 392 -19.85 -13.66 9.60
N GLN A 393 -20.56 -12.62 10.02
CA GLN A 393 -21.27 -11.73 9.11
C GLN A 393 -20.46 -10.49 8.74
N ASN A 394 -19.73 -9.92 9.71
CA ASN A 394 -18.84 -8.79 9.51
C ASN A 394 -17.42 -9.17 9.92
N ALA A 395 -16.41 -8.54 9.32
CA ALA A 395 -15.01 -8.83 9.65
C ALA A 395 -14.70 -8.59 11.15
N ALA A 396 -15.35 -7.62 11.79
CA ALA A 396 -15.17 -7.33 13.21
C ALA A 396 -15.62 -8.48 14.12
N ASP A 397 -16.61 -9.28 13.69
CA ASP A 397 -17.20 -10.37 14.47
C ASP A 397 -16.18 -11.49 14.79
N VAL A 398 -15.08 -11.57 14.02
CA VAL A 398 -14.03 -12.58 14.25
C VAL A 398 -13.45 -12.49 15.66
N ASN A 399 -13.28 -11.28 16.20
CA ASN A 399 -12.76 -11.09 17.56
C ASN A 399 -13.73 -11.60 18.62
N THR A 400 -15.03 -11.32 18.45
CA THR A 400 -16.08 -11.79 19.36
C THR A 400 -16.23 -13.30 19.30
N LEU A 401 -16.17 -13.90 18.10
CA LEU A 401 -16.25 -15.34 17.93
C LEU A 401 -15.01 -16.03 18.53
N ALA A 402 -13.81 -15.53 18.23
CA ALA A 402 -12.56 -16.08 18.77
C ALA A 402 -12.43 -15.96 20.29
N ALA A 403 -13.02 -14.91 20.90
CA ALA A 403 -13.00 -14.67 22.34
C ALA A 403 -13.84 -15.68 23.15
N GLN A 404 -14.70 -16.48 22.48
CA GLN A 404 -15.47 -17.53 23.16
C GLN A 404 -14.61 -18.70 23.65
N GLU A 405 -13.40 -18.84 23.09
CA GLU A 405 -12.45 -19.88 23.50
C GLU A 405 -11.14 -19.24 24.00
N LYS A 406 -10.53 -19.87 25.01
CA LYS A 406 -9.28 -19.37 25.59
C LYS A 406 -8.07 -19.66 24.70
N ASP A 407 -8.12 -20.75 23.95
CA ASP A 407 -7.06 -21.21 23.04
C ASP A 407 -7.69 -21.84 21.78
N THR A 408 -6.87 -22.40 20.91
CA THR A 408 -7.35 -23.02 19.66
C THR A 408 -7.76 -24.49 19.81
N GLY A 409 -7.75 -25.06 21.00
CA GLY A 409 -7.98 -26.50 21.21
C GLY A 409 -6.96 -27.39 20.50
N GLY A 410 -5.76 -26.88 20.24
CA GLY A 410 -4.70 -27.59 19.51
C GLY A 410 -4.77 -27.41 17.99
N LEU A 411 -5.68 -26.58 17.47
CA LEU A 411 -5.81 -26.29 16.05
C LEU A 411 -4.75 -25.26 15.61
N TYR A 412 -4.10 -25.50 14.48
CA TYR A 412 -3.20 -24.58 13.80
C TYR A 412 -3.68 -24.36 12.38
N PHE A 413 -3.70 -23.10 11.94
CA PHE A 413 -4.10 -22.73 10.59
C PHE A 413 -2.93 -22.06 9.85
N VAL A 414 -2.41 -22.70 8.80
CA VAL A 414 -1.45 -22.10 7.87
C VAL A 414 -2.25 -21.49 6.72
N THR A 415 -2.30 -20.17 6.63
CA THR A 415 -3.14 -19.43 5.65
C THR A 415 -2.42 -19.26 4.30
N ALA A 416 -1.87 -20.32 3.75
CA ALA A 416 -1.14 -20.34 2.49
C ALA A 416 -2.09 -20.45 1.28
N PHE A 417 -3.06 -19.52 1.11
CA PHE A 417 -4.05 -19.56 0.03
C PHE A 417 -3.46 -19.35 -1.36
N SER A 418 -2.27 -18.79 -1.45
CA SER A 418 -1.51 -18.55 -2.68
C SER A 418 -0.02 -18.79 -2.41
N GLY A 419 0.29 -19.84 -1.68
CA GLY A 419 1.62 -20.12 -1.19
C GLY A 419 2.00 -19.30 0.05
N LEU A 420 3.25 -19.42 0.47
CA LEU A 420 3.88 -18.69 1.56
C LEU A 420 4.92 -17.70 1.01
N LEU A 421 4.87 -16.45 1.45
CA LEU A 421 5.90 -15.44 1.21
C LEU A 421 7.03 -15.53 2.25
N ALA A 422 7.64 -14.41 2.59
CA ALA A 422 8.74 -14.37 3.55
C ALA A 422 8.36 -15.02 4.90
N PRO A 423 9.27 -15.76 5.52
CA PRO A 423 10.63 -16.09 5.05
C PRO A 423 10.70 -17.37 4.19
N TYR A 424 9.58 -18.03 3.91
CA TYR A 424 9.50 -19.37 3.35
C TYR A 424 9.67 -19.43 1.82
N TRP A 425 9.09 -18.46 1.10
CA TRP A 425 9.08 -18.36 -0.39
C TRP A 425 8.69 -19.67 -1.07
N ASP A 426 7.59 -20.26 -0.63
CA ASP A 426 7.06 -21.54 -1.12
C ASP A 426 5.74 -21.31 -1.83
N SER A 427 5.76 -21.31 -3.18
CA SER A 427 4.58 -21.16 -4.01
C SER A 427 3.72 -22.40 -4.07
N GLY A 428 4.28 -23.58 -3.73
CA GLY A 428 3.57 -24.85 -3.67
C GLY A 428 2.91 -25.15 -2.33
N ALA A 429 3.08 -24.26 -1.33
CA ALA A 429 2.40 -24.42 -0.04
C ALA A 429 0.90 -24.14 -0.16
N ALA A 430 0.07 -24.93 0.50
CA ALA A 430 -1.39 -24.78 0.49
C ALA A 430 -1.96 -24.45 1.86
N GLY A 431 -3.14 -23.81 1.88
CA GLY A 431 -3.90 -23.53 3.10
C GLY A 431 -4.21 -24.81 3.87
N THR A 432 -3.79 -24.91 5.15
CA THR A 432 -3.83 -26.14 5.91
C THR A 432 -4.33 -25.92 7.32
N LEU A 433 -5.34 -26.70 7.75
CA LEU A 433 -5.83 -26.78 9.12
C LEU A 433 -5.37 -28.11 9.74
N ILE A 434 -4.60 -28.06 10.81
CA ILE A 434 -4.04 -29.22 11.51
C ILE A 434 -4.47 -29.22 12.97
N GLY A 435 -4.81 -30.40 13.54
CA GLY A 435 -5.23 -30.53 14.93
C GLY A 435 -6.75 -30.52 15.11
N ILE A 436 -7.52 -30.68 14.04
CA ILE A 436 -8.98 -30.81 14.11
C ILE A 436 -9.35 -32.05 14.88
N SER A 437 -10.28 -31.93 15.82
CA SER A 437 -10.86 -33.00 16.61
C SER A 437 -12.37 -32.80 16.78
N GLN A 438 -13.04 -33.72 17.45
CA GLN A 438 -14.47 -33.57 17.79
C GLN A 438 -14.74 -32.38 18.73
N TYR A 439 -13.72 -31.86 19.39
CA TYR A 439 -13.78 -30.67 20.26
C TYR A 439 -13.74 -29.36 19.47
N THR A 440 -13.30 -29.39 18.20
CA THR A 440 -13.11 -28.19 17.40
C THR A 440 -14.44 -27.49 17.06
N THR A 441 -14.57 -26.24 17.43
CA THR A 441 -15.74 -25.39 17.18
C THR A 441 -15.41 -24.27 16.17
N PRO A 442 -16.41 -23.57 15.62
CA PRO A 442 -16.17 -22.35 14.82
C PRO A 442 -15.31 -21.30 15.55
N SER A 443 -15.42 -21.19 16.87
CA SER A 443 -14.64 -20.25 17.68
C SER A 443 -13.16 -20.60 17.71
N HIS A 444 -12.82 -21.89 17.76
CA HIS A 444 -11.43 -22.37 17.61
C HIS A 444 -10.85 -22.02 16.22
N ILE A 445 -11.65 -22.15 15.15
CA ILE A 445 -11.23 -21.80 13.80
C ILE A 445 -10.98 -20.29 13.68
N ALA A 446 -11.90 -19.46 14.22
CA ALA A 446 -11.75 -18.02 14.23
C ALA A 446 -10.48 -17.59 15.00
N ARG A 447 -10.23 -18.21 16.16
CA ARG A 447 -9.02 -17.93 16.95
C ARG A 447 -7.75 -18.37 16.22
N ALA A 448 -7.72 -19.57 15.64
CA ALA A 448 -6.59 -20.06 14.86
C ALA A 448 -6.30 -19.16 13.63
N THR A 449 -7.31 -18.53 13.06
CA THR A 449 -7.16 -17.56 11.96
C THR A 449 -6.43 -16.29 12.43
N LEU A 450 -6.76 -15.74 13.60
CA LEU A 450 -6.04 -14.61 14.18
C LEU A 450 -4.59 -15.00 14.55
N GLU A 451 -4.42 -16.18 15.17
CA GLU A 451 -3.10 -16.70 15.54
C GLU A 451 -2.19 -16.97 14.32
N ALA A 452 -2.76 -17.37 13.18
CA ALA A 452 -2.01 -17.59 11.94
C ALA A 452 -1.21 -16.34 11.51
N SER A 453 -1.84 -15.17 11.54
CA SER A 453 -1.18 -13.91 11.23
C SER A 453 -0.10 -13.54 12.24
N ALA A 454 -0.33 -13.80 13.53
CA ALA A 454 0.64 -13.56 14.59
C ALA A 454 1.87 -14.48 14.46
N PHE A 455 1.67 -15.76 14.15
CA PHE A 455 2.77 -16.70 13.92
C PHE A 455 3.61 -16.35 12.68
N GLN A 456 2.97 -15.94 11.59
CA GLN A 456 3.72 -15.48 10.39
C GLN A 456 4.50 -14.20 10.69
N THR A 457 3.94 -13.27 11.46
CA THR A 457 4.65 -12.07 11.92
C THR A 457 5.87 -12.44 12.76
N ARG A 458 5.73 -13.38 13.69
CA ARG A 458 6.85 -13.90 14.48
C ARG A 458 7.94 -14.51 13.59
N ALA A 459 7.57 -15.32 12.58
CA ALA A 459 8.52 -15.91 11.65
C ALA A 459 9.39 -14.84 10.94
N ILE A 460 8.75 -13.75 10.51
CA ILE A 460 9.44 -12.63 9.87
C ILE A 460 10.37 -11.93 10.87
N ILE A 461 9.89 -11.62 12.08
CA ILE A 461 10.68 -10.93 13.12
C ILE A 461 11.89 -11.77 13.55
N GLU A 462 11.73 -13.09 13.71
CA GLU A 462 12.86 -13.98 14.00
C GLU A 462 13.90 -13.99 12.88
N SER A 463 13.47 -13.87 11.61
CA SER A 463 14.39 -13.73 10.47
C SER A 463 15.08 -12.37 10.48
N MET A 464 14.36 -11.29 10.79
CA MET A 464 14.93 -9.95 10.95
C MET A 464 16.00 -9.90 12.05
N LYS A 465 15.73 -10.53 13.19
CA LYS A 465 16.71 -10.66 14.27
C LYS A 465 17.97 -11.42 13.85
N ARG A 466 17.81 -12.53 13.11
CA ARG A 466 18.95 -13.33 12.64
C ARG A 466 19.81 -12.56 11.63
N ASP A 467 19.17 -11.78 10.74
CA ASP A 467 19.88 -11.02 9.71
C ASP A 467 20.49 -9.72 10.26
N SER A 468 19.79 -8.98 11.12
CA SER A 468 20.25 -7.69 11.66
C SER A 468 21.04 -7.80 12.96
N GLY A 469 20.90 -8.89 13.71
CA GLY A 469 21.45 -9.04 15.06
C GLY A 469 20.73 -8.20 16.13
N VAL A 470 19.61 -7.54 15.81
CA VAL A 470 18.89 -6.61 16.70
C VAL A 470 17.55 -7.21 17.11
N ASP A 471 17.27 -7.18 18.41
CA ASP A 471 15.98 -7.61 18.98
C ASP A 471 14.92 -6.52 18.87
N LEU A 472 13.74 -6.88 18.39
CA LEU A 472 12.57 -6.02 18.41
C LEU A 472 11.99 -5.95 19.84
N GLN A 473 11.82 -4.75 20.38
CA GLN A 473 11.17 -4.51 21.66
C GLN A 473 9.68 -4.20 21.50
N THR A 474 9.35 -3.34 20.54
CA THR A 474 7.97 -2.90 20.29
C THR A 474 7.67 -2.92 18.79
N LEU A 475 6.60 -3.60 18.41
CA LEU A 475 6.05 -3.56 17.06
C LEU A 475 4.93 -2.52 17.00
N LYS A 476 5.08 -1.49 16.18
CA LYS A 476 4.02 -0.54 15.89
C LYS A 476 3.12 -1.11 14.80
N VAL A 477 1.79 -0.99 14.96
CA VAL A 477 0.83 -1.66 14.08
C VAL A 477 -0.26 -0.71 13.59
N ASP A 478 -0.65 -0.88 12.33
CA ASP A 478 -1.76 -0.17 11.69
C ASP A 478 -2.53 -1.06 10.72
N GLY A 479 -3.53 -0.52 10.06
CA GLY A 479 -4.40 -1.23 9.12
C GLY A 479 -5.64 -1.84 9.77
N GLY A 480 -6.59 -2.26 8.93
CA GLY A 480 -7.96 -2.62 9.35
C GLY A 480 -8.05 -3.80 10.33
N MET A 481 -7.18 -4.79 10.24
CA MET A 481 -7.18 -5.93 11.14
C MET A 481 -6.80 -5.55 12.58
N THR A 482 -6.07 -4.44 12.78
CA THR A 482 -5.65 -3.98 14.12
C THR A 482 -6.79 -3.38 14.94
N ASN A 483 -7.99 -3.24 14.37
CA ASN A 483 -9.18 -2.76 15.09
C ASN A 483 -9.60 -3.69 16.24
N GLY A 484 -9.28 -4.98 16.15
CA GLY A 484 -9.61 -5.96 17.19
C GLY A 484 -8.54 -6.01 18.28
N ASP A 485 -8.94 -5.77 19.55
CA ASP A 485 -8.02 -5.84 20.68
C ASP A 485 -7.47 -7.25 20.87
N LEU A 486 -8.34 -8.27 20.79
CA LEU A 486 -7.93 -9.68 20.91
C LEU A 486 -6.85 -10.07 19.89
N ALA A 487 -6.96 -9.57 18.64
CA ALA A 487 -5.94 -9.84 17.62
C ALA A 487 -4.57 -9.26 18.03
N MET A 488 -4.55 -8.10 18.68
CA MET A 488 -3.33 -7.44 19.15
C MET A 488 -2.76 -8.11 20.40
N GLU A 489 -3.61 -8.55 21.30
CA GLU A 489 -3.22 -9.37 22.47
C GLU A 489 -2.58 -10.69 22.01
N ILE A 490 -3.22 -11.40 21.08
CA ILE A 490 -2.68 -12.63 20.47
C ILE A 490 -1.32 -12.38 19.80
N LEU A 491 -1.19 -11.25 19.11
CA LEU A 491 0.06 -10.88 18.44
C LEU A 491 1.19 -10.64 19.45
N ALA A 492 0.91 -9.94 20.54
CA ALA A 492 1.88 -9.73 21.62
C ALA A 492 2.26 -11.06 22.31
N ASP A 493 1.26 -11.90 22.61
CA ASP A 493 1.46 -13.20 23.25
C ASP A 493 2.32 -14.16 22.44
N ILE A 494 2.02 -14.30 21.14
CA ILE A 494 2.75 -15.20 20.24
C ILE A 494 4.12 -14.63 19.89
N GLY A 495 4.19 -13.32 19.68
CA GLY A 495 5.42 -12.62 19.30
C GLY A 495 6.44 -12.53 20.43
N GLY A 496 5.99 -12.34 21.67
CA GLY A 496 6.85 -12.10 22.83
C GLY A 496 7.46 -10.69 22.85
N PHE A 497 6.84 -9.74 22.19
CA PHE A 497 7.22 -8.33 22.12
C PHE A 497 6.00 -7.42 22.35
N ASN A 498 6.23 -6.19 22.74
CA ASN A 498 5.15 -5.22 22.91
C ASN A 498 4.55 -4.85 21.56
N VAL A 499 3.23 -4.67 21.53
CA VAL A 499 2.50 -4.20 20.34
C VAL A 499 1.91 -2.83 20.66
N MET A 500 2.22 -1.82 19.84
CA MET A 500 1.72 -0.47 19.99
C MET A 500 0.81 -0.11 18.82
N ARG A 501 -0.43 0.25 19.12
CA ARG A 501 -1.43 0.68 18.14
C ARG A 501 -1.80 2.14 18.38
N PRO A 502 -1.53 3.07 17.44
CA PRO A 502 -2.00 4.46 17.54
C PRO A 502 -3.52 4.51 17.38
N GLU A 503 -4.16 5.57 17.90
CA GLU A 503 -5.59 5.81 17.66
C GLU A 503 -5.83 6.22 16.21
N MET A 504 -5.11 7.22 15.71
CA MET A 504 -5.13 7.62 14.31
C MET A 504 -4.24 6.66 13.48
N ARG A 505 -4.86 5.92 12.56
CA ARG A 505 -4.24 4.79 11.84
C ARG A 505 -3.94 5.05 10.37
N GLU A 506 -4.10 6.30 9.93
CA GLU A 506 -3.74 6.72 8.58
C GLU A 506 -2.23 6.97 8.48
N SER A 507 -1.45 5.99 8.97
CA SER A 507 0.02 6.10 9.08
C SER A 507 0.68 6.31 7.73
N THR A 508 0.13 5.73 6.66
CA THR A 508 0.63 5.88 5.29
C THR A 508 0.52 7.33 4.82
N ALA A 509 -0.67 7.93 4.93
CA ALA A 509 -0.88 9.33 4.58
C ALA A 509 -0.06 10.27 5.49
N LEU A 510 -0.01 9.96 6.81
CA LEU A 510 0.80 10.73 7.75
C LEU A 510 2.28 10.72 7.37
N GLY A 511 2.84 9.56 6.97
CA GLY A 511 4.23 9.48 6.53
C GLY A 511 4.55 10.39 5.36
N ALA A 512 3.67 10.45 4.36
CA ALA A 512 3.80 11.40 3.25
C ALA A 512 3.72 12.86 3.72
N ALA A 513 2.81 13.17 4.66
CA ALA A 513 2.72 14.49 5.27
C ALA A 513 4.00 14.87 6.04
N LEU A 514 4.58 13.93 6.78
CA LEU A 514 5.83 14.16 7.52
C LEU A 514 7.01 14.43 6.57
N CYS A 515 7.11 13.69 5.46
CA CYS A 515 8.11 13.96 4.43
C CYS A 515 7.95 15.36 3.84
N ALA A 516 6.71 15.73 3.48
CA ALA A 516 6.41 17.03 2.91
C ALA A 516 6.67 18.18 3.90
N GLY A 517 6.23 18.02 5.15
CA GLY A 517 6.45 19.00 6.21
C GLY A 517 7.93 19.20 6.51
N ALA A 518 8.71 18.12 6.55
CA ALA A 518 10.15 18.17 6.76
C ALA A 518 10.88 18.91 5.63
N ALA A 519 10.44 18.73 4.37
CA ALA A 519 11.03 19.41 3.21
C ALA A 519 10.97 20.93 3.29
N ILE A 520 9.95 21.49 3.92
CA ILE A 520 9.78 22.94 4.15
C ILE A 520 10.01 23.35 5.61
N LYS A 521 10.44 22.41 6.45
CA LYS A 521 10.64 22.59 7.90
C LYS A 521 9.39 23.11 8.63
N ALA A 522 8.19 22.73 8.14
CA ALA A 522 6.92 23.04 8.79
C ALA A 522 6.93 22.49 10.23
N PHE A 523 6.42 23.25 11.17
CA PHE A 523 6.36 22.90 12.60
C PHE A 523 7.71 22.53 13.24
N GLY A 524 8.82 22.77 12.55
CA GLY A 524 10.16 22.33 12.96
C GLY A 524 10.41 20.83 12.71
N TRP A 525 9.61 20.17 11.91
CA TRP A 525 9.79 18.75 11.59
C TRP A 525 11.07 18.50 10.79
N ASP A 526 11.80 17.45 11.19
CA ASP A 526 13.02 17.00 10.53
C ASP A 526 13.13 15.48 10.68
N LEU A 527 13.10 14.75 9.56
CA LEU A 527 13.20 13.28 9.55
C LEU A 527 14.57 12.77 10.02
N SER A 528 15.61 13.61 9.92
CA SER A 528 16.96 13.29 10.42
C SER A 528 17.07 13.44 11.93
N VAL A 529 16.10 14.11 12.56
CA VAL A 529 16.04 14.36 14.00
C VAL A 529 14.70 13.87 14.55
N PRO A 530 14.54 12.55 14.80
CA PRO A 530 13.27 11.94 15.21
C PRO A 530 12.58 12.60 16.41
N GLU A 531 13.34 13.20 17.32
CA GLU A 531 12.81 13.92 18.47
C GLU A 531 11.87 15.09 18.09
N THR A 532 12.04 15.67 16.90
CA THR A 532 11.16 16.75 16.41
C THR A 532 9.74 16.26 16.13
N LEU A 533 9.54 14.95 16.00
CA LEU A 533 8.27 14.31 15.71
C LEU A 533 7.62 13.66 16.94
N LYS A 534 8.19 13.82 18.13
CA LYS A 534 7.73 13.12 19.34
C LYS A 534 6.27 13.37 19.68
N ASP A 535 5.78 14.59 19.45
CA ASP A 535 4.41 15.00 19.78
C ASP A 535 3.39 14.73 18.66
N VAL A 536 3.84 14.15 17.54
CA VAL A 536 2.98 13.80 16.41
C VAL A 536 2.28 12.48 16.67
N ASN A 537 0.95 12.42 16.46
CA ASN A 537 0.12 11.21 16.59
C ASN A 537 0.38 10.43 17.91
N THR A 538 0.30 11.12 19.03
CA THR A 538 0.52 10.51 20.37
C THR A 538 -0.78 10.24 21.12
N LYS A 539 -1.89 10.86 20.72
CA LYS A 539 -3.19 10.71 21.39
C LYS A 539 -3.71 9.29 21.25
N GLY A 540 -4.31 8.73 22.30
CA GLY A 540 -5.07 7.49 22.30
C GLY A 540 -4.31 6.23 21.88
N SER A 541 -2.97 6.25 21.87
CA SER A 541 -2.16 5.07 21.59
C SER A 541 -2.36 4.01 22.66
N ARG A 542 -2.54 2.75 22.24
CA ARG A 542 -2.70 1.61 23.14
C ARG A 542 -1.55 0.62 22.98
N GLU A 543 -0.99 0.21 24.13
CA GLU A 543 0.03 -0.82 24.20
C GLU A 543 -0.58 -2.15 24.66
N PHE A 544 -0.14 -3.23 24.04
CA PHE A 544 -0.48 -4.63 24.39
C PHE A 544 0.82 -5.33 24.74
N LEU A 545 0.84 -5.92 25.94
CA LEU A 545 1.99 -6.61 26.49
C LEU A 545 1.82 -8.13 26.38
N PRO A 546 2.92 -8.90 26.21
CA PRO A 546 2.84 -10.36 26.25
C PRO A 546 2.30 -10.85 27.59
N GLY A 547 1.19 -11.58 27.57
CA GLY A 547 0.55 -12.18 28.76
C GLY A 547 0.91 -13.65 28.98
N THR A 548 1.56 -14.32 27.98
CA THR A 548 1.98 -15.72 28.06
C THR A 548 3.44 -15.85 28.47
N ASP A 549 3.79 -16.93 29.16
CA ASP A 549 5.17 -17.23 29.51
C ASP A 549 5.96 -17.79 28.30
N GLU A 550 7.29 -17.77 28.42
CA GLU A 550 8.16 -18.24 27.32
C GLU A 550 8.05 -19.72 27.02
N PRO A 551 7.90 -20.66 27.99
CA PRO A 551 7.71 -22.07 27.71
C PRO A 551 6.45 -22.37 26.89
N ASP A 552 5.31 -21.75 27.19
CA ASP A 552 4.07 -21.91 26.42
C ASP A 552 4.25 -21.35 25.00
N ARG A 553 4.79 -20.15 24.89
CA ARG A 553 5.08 -19.49 23.63
C ARG A 553 6.01 -20.31 22.73
N ALA A 554 7.06 -20.90 23.31
CA ALA A 554 8.00 -21.78 22.59
C ALA A 554 7.33 -23.09 22.14
N ALA A 555 6.48 -23.68 22.95
CA ALA A 555 5.74 -24.90 22.59
C ALA A 555 4.76 -24.64 21.43
N ARG A 556 4.01 -23.56 21.48
CA ARG A 556 3.09 -23.15 20.42
C ARG A 556 3.84 -22.85 19.13
N TRP A 557 4.96 -22.13 19.20
CA TRP A 557 5.82 -21.85 18.07
C TRP A 557 6.35 -23.11 17.39
N LYS A 558 6.85 -24.06 18.15
CA LYS A 558 7.31 -25.36 17.63
C LYS A 558 6.19 -26.10 16.87
N ASN A 559 4.98 -26.08 17.40
CA ASN A 559 3.85 -26.73 16.73
C ASN A 559 3.43 -25.99 15.45
N TRP A 560 3.47 -24.65 15.45
CA TRP A 560 3.26 -23.85 14.25
C TRP A 560 4.27 -24.20 13.15
N GLN A 561 5.56 -24.26 13.47
CA GLN A 561 6.60 -24.66 12.50
C GLN A 561 6.32 -26.04 11.91
N ARG A 562 5.86 -27.01 12.72
CA ARG A 562 5.46 -28.33 12.24
C ARG A 562 4.22 -28.28 11.33
N ALA A 563 3.31 -27.34 11.55
CA ALA A 563 2.16 -27.15 10.67
C ALA A 563 2.58 -26.57 9.32
N VAL A 564 3.48 -25.59 9.32
CA VAL A 564 4.07 -25.01 8.10
C VAL A 564 4.75 -26.09 7.26
N GLU A 565 5.62 -26.92 7.87
CA GLU A 565 6.31 -28.00 7.14
C GLU A 565 5.34 -28.99 6.47
N ARG A 566 4.14 -29.18 7.01
CA ARG A 566 3.12 -30.05 6.42
C ARG A 566 2.29 -29.39 5.32
N SER A 567 2.33 -28.06 5.22
CA SER A 567 1.65 -27.29 4.18
C SER A 567 2.50 -27.06 2.94
N ARG A 568 3.84 -27.25 3.05
CA ARG A 568 4.80 -26.96 2.00
C ARG A 568 4.77 -28.03 0.90
N GLY A 569 5.08 -27.61 -0.33
CA GLY A 569 5.18 -28.50 -1.49
C GLY A 569 3.87 -29.26 -1.80
N TRP A 570 2.73 -28.84 -1.30
CA TRP A 570 1.46 -29.54 -1.49
C TRP A 570 1.01 -29.59 -2.94
N GLU A 571 1.23 -28.50 -3.68
CA GLU A 571 0.87 -28.39 -5.11
C GLU A 571 1.97 -28.93 -6.05
N GLU A 572 3.12 -29.34 -5.52
CA GLU A 572 4.16 -30.00 -6.30
C GLU A 572 3.69 -31.43 -6.67
N GLY A 573 3.30 -31.64 -7.93
CA GLY A 573 2.85 -32.93 -8.45
C GLY A 573 1.35 -33.04 -8.73
N VAL A 574 0.60 -31.97 -8.57
CA VAL A 574 -0.76 -31.89 -9.11
C VAL A 574 -0.66 -31.40 -10.56
N ASP A 575 -0.83 -32.30 -11.53
CA ASP A 575 -0.97 -31.94 -12.94
C ASP A 575 -2.13 -30.94 -13.07
N THR A 576 -1.81 -29.68 -13.41
CA THR A 576 -2.79 -28.60 -13.59
C THR A 576 -3.50 -28.66 -14.95
N ASP A 577 -3.43 -29.80 -15.64
CA ASP A 577 -4.09 -30.09 -16.93
C ASP A 577 -5.42 -30.85 -16.74
N ALA A 578 -6.25 -30.48 -15.76
CA ALA A 578 -7.60 -31.01 -15.59
C ALA A 578 -8.66 -29.91 -15.76
#